data_6811b51854a04c1e6ee746e5aa9ff499
#
_entry.id   6811b51854a04c1e6ee746e5aa9ff499
#
_cell.length_a   1.000
_cell.length_b   1.000
_cell.length_c   1.000
_cell.angle_alpha   90.00
_cell.angle_beta   90.00
_cell.angle_gamma   90.00
#
_symmetry.space_group_name_H-M   'P 1'
#
loop_
_entity.id
_entity.type
_entity.pdbx_description
1 polymer ?
#
loop_
_entity_poly.entity_id
_entity_poly.type
_entity_poly.pdbx_seq_one_letter_code
_entity_poly.pdbx_strand_id
1 'polypeptide(L)'
;MNTDTTLFILEDCRANLLIVEDEKTLQALYPYWDQLPHLKKIIKWGQPINDLLYSGNVINWTDVMTLGMEFEDNRPMLERHKNIAINQCCSLIYTSGTTGNPKGKIILFRSINI
;
A
#
# COMPACT_ATOMS: atom_id res chain seq x y z
N MET A 1 -8.45 6.49 11.31
CA MET A 1 -7.46 7.48 10.85
C MET A 1 -8.19 8.47 9.95
N ASN A 2 -7.94 9.76 10.06
CA ASN A 2 -8.61 10.73 9.19
C ASN A 2 -7.93 10.78 7.80
N THR A 3 -8.64 11.35 6.83
CA THR A 3 -8.18 11.43 5.43
C THR A 3 -6.87 12.20 5.31
N ASP A 4 -6.73 13.34 5.97
CA ASP A 4 -5.53 14.18 5.90
C ASP A 4 -4.28 13.45 6.39
N THR A 5 -4.41 12.73 7.51
CA THR A 5 -3.34 11.89 8.04
C THR A 5 -2.94 10.78 7.05
N THR A 6 -3.93 10.16 6.42
CA THR A 6 -3.66 9.09 5.43
C THR A 6 -2.96 9.65 4.20
N LEU A 7 -3.41 10.80 3.69
CA LEU A 7 -2.78 11.47 2.55
C LEU A 7 -1.33 11.86 2.86
N PHE A 8 -1.09 12.43 4.05
CA PHE A 8 0.26 12.74 4.49
C PHE A 8 1.17 11.51 4.50
N ILE A 9 0.71 10.39 5.05
CA ILE A 9 1.49 9.14 5.11
C ILE A 9 1.80 8.62 3.71
N LEU A 10 0.80 8.60 2.81
CA LEU A 10 0.97 8.11 1.45
C LEU A 10 1.99 8.93 0.66
N GLU A 11 2.00 10.23 0.84
CA GLU A 11 2.97 11.12 0.22
C GLU A 11 4.37 10.97 0.83
N ASP A 12 4.46 10.97 2.16
CA ASP A 12 5.73 10.87 2.88
C ASP A 12 6.48 9.55 2.58
N CYS A 13 5.78 8.42 2.59
CA CYS A 13 6.36 7.12 2.25
C CYS A 13 6.43 6.84 0.75
N ARG A 14 5.86 7.69 -0.09
CA ARG A 14 5.78 7.52 -1.55
C ARG A 14 5.20 6.16 -1.96
N ALA A 15 4.11 5.78 -1.33
CA ALA A 15 3.47 4.50 -1.56
C ALA A 15 3.09 4.32 -3.04
N ASN A 16 3.43 3.18 -3.63
CA ASN A 16 2.99 2.82 -4.99
C ASN A 16 1.66 2.06 -4.98
N LEU A 17 1.38 1.33 -3.92
CA LEU A 17 0.16 0.57 -3.73
C LEU A 17 -0.45 0.91 -2.38
N LEU A 18 -1.77 1.06 -2.35
CA LEU A 18 -2.54 1.23 -1.14
C LEU A 18 -3.54 0.08 -1.03
N ILE A 19 -3.61 -0.56 0.12
CA ILE A 19 -4.62 -1.59 0.40
C ILE A 19 -5.62 -1.00 1.39
N VAL A 20 -6.90 -1.01 1.03
CA VAL A 20 -7.99 -0.55 1.89
C VAL A 20 -9.03 -1.66 2.08
N GLU A 21 -9.52 -1.80 3.30
CA GLU A 21 -10.53 -2.82 3.63
C GLU A 21 -11.94 -2.33 3.38
N ASP A 22 -12.26 -1.11 3.82
CA ASP A 22 -13.62 -0.60 3.73
C ASP A 22 -13.80 0.39 2.57
N GLU A 23 -15.00 0.34 1.98
CA GLU A 23 -15.36 1.19 0.85
C GLU A 23 -15.45 2.67 1.23
N LYS A 24 -15.81 2.98 2.47
CA LYS A 24 -15.90 4.34 2.96
C LYS A 24 -14.53 5.03 2.95
N THR A 25 -13.49 4.34 3.38
CA THR A 25 -12.11 4.83 3.31
C THR A 25 -11.68 5.06 1.87
N LEU A 26 -12.00 4.12 0.97
CA LEU A 26 -11.73 4.28 -0.45
C LEU A 26 -12.41 5.52 -1.03
N GLN A 27 -13.70 5.69 -0.76
CA GLN A 27 -14.47 6.84 -1.24
C GLN A 27 -13.96 8.16 -0.69
N ALA A 28 -13.43 8.18 0.53
CA ALA A 28 -12.85 9.38 1.14
C ALA A 28 -11.48 9.75 0.56
N LEU A 29 -10.69 8.76 0.12
CA LEU A 29 -9.33 8.97 -0.40
C LEU A 29 -9.30 9.18 -1.93
N TYR A 30 -10.17 8.52 -2.67
CA TYR A 30 -10.13 8.51 -4.13
C TYR A 30 -10.22 9.90 -4.78
N PRO A 31 -10.98 10.88 -4.26
CA PRO A 31 -11.00 12.25 -4.81
C PRO A 31 -9.63 12.94 -4.84
N TYR A 32 -8.69 12.47 -4.03
CA TYR A 32 -7.32 12.99 -3.96
C TYR A 32 -6.32 12.22 -4.81
N TRP A 33 -6.77 11.31 -5.67
CA TRP A 33 -5.92 10.47 -6.52
C TRP A 33 -4.85 11.26 -7.26
N ASP A 34 -5.23 12.38 -7.88
CA ASP A 34 -4.32 13.21 -8.68
C ASP A 34 -3.25 13.94 -7.82
N GLN A 35 -3.44 13.99 -6.52
CA GLN A 35 -2.47 14.57 -5.58
C GLN A 35 -1.43 13.55 -5.08
N LEU A 36 -1.56 12.29 -5.49
CA LEU A 36 -0.71 11.19 -5.06
C LEU A 36 0.08 10.61 -6.25
N PRO A 37 1.08 11.33 -6.78
CA PRO A 37 1.75 10.98 -8.04
C PRO A 37 2.52 9.65 -7.99
N HIS A 38 2.85 9.18 -6.79
CA HIS A 38 3.53 7.89 -6.60
C HIS A 38 2.56 6.70 -6.55
N LEU A 39 1.28 6.95 -6.24
CA LEU A 39 0.28 5.90 -6.10
C LEU A 39 -0.15 5.38 -7.48
N LYS A 40 0.05 4.09 -7.72
CA LYS A 40 -0.25 3.44 -9.00
C LYS A 40 -1.57 2.68 -8.99
N LYS A 41 -1.92 2.09 -7.87
CA LYS A 41 -3.17 1.33 -7.69
C LYS A 41 -3.61 1.36 -6.24
N ILE A 42 -4.94 1.28 -6.08
CA ILE A 42 -5.57 0.96 -4.80
C ILE A 42 -6.14 -0.45 -4.91
N ILE A 43 -5.83 -1.29 -3.93
CA ILE A 43 -6.36 -2.65 -3.84
C ILE A 43 -7.47 -2.64 -2.78
N LYS A 44 -8.68 -2.96 -3.21
CA LYS A 44 -9.82 -3.09 -2.30
C LYS A 44 -9.87 -4.51 -1.75
N TRP A 45 -9.56 -4.64 -0.47
CA TRP A 45 -9.64 -5.90 0.26
C TRP A 45 -11.03 -6.09 0.89
N GLY A 46 -11.37 -7.33 1.22
CA GLY A 46 -12.68 -7.68 1.76
C GLY A 46 -13.75 -7.77 0.68
N GLN A 47 -14.94 -7.27 0.95
CA GLN A 47 -16.05 -7.36 0.00
C GLN A 47 -15.72 -6.63 -1.31
N PRO A 48 -15.88 -7.29 -2.47
CA PRO A 48 -15.65 -6.65 -3.75
C PRO A 48 -16.61 -5.48 -4.00
N ILE A 49 -16.12 -4.52 -4.77
CA ILE A 49 -16.90 -3.35 -5.20
C ILE A 49 -16.94 -3.29 -6.72
N ASN A 50 -17.80 -2.40 -7.25
CA ASN A 50 -17.76 -2.07 -8.67
C ASN A 50 -16.55 -1.17 -8.96
N ASP A 51 -15.43 -1.78 -9.33
CA ASP A 51 -14.15 -1.10 -9.62
C ASP A 51 -14.18 -0.26 -10.90
N LEU A 52 -15.14 -0.50 -11.80
CA LEU A 52 -15.35 0.31 -12.99
C LEU A 52 -15.61 1.80 -12.68
N LEU A 53 -16.12 2.09 -11.48
CA LEU A 53 -16.35 3.47 -11.00
C LEU A 53 -15.05 4.26 -10.77
N TYR A 54 -13.90 3.59 -10.76
CA TYR A 54 -12.61 4.17 -10.37
C TYR A 54 -11.60 4.22 -11.54
N SER A 55 -12.08 4.24 -12.78
CA SER A 55 -11.24 4.45 -13.98
C SER A 55 -10.02 3.53 -14.08
N GLY A 56 -10.11 2.29 -13.57
CA GLY A 56 -9.02 1.34 -13.56
C GLY A 56 -7.95 1.60 -12.49
N ASN A 57 -8.12 2.59 -11.62
CA ASN A 57 -7.18 2.90 -10.54
C ASN A 57 -7.36 2.01 -9.30
N VAL A 58 -8.51 1.36 -9.19
CA VAL A 58 -8.85 0.43 -8.11
C VAL A 58 -8.98 -0.97 -8.69
N ILE A 59 -8.53 -1.97 -7.95
CA ILE A 59 -8.67 -3.39 -8.26
C ILE A 59 -9.13 -4.14 -7.02
N ASN A 60 -10.06 -5.06 -7.18
CA ASN A 60 -10.49 -5.93 -6.08
C ASN A 60 -9.42 -6.96 -5.73
N TRP A 61 -9.33 -7.32 -4.46
CA TRP A 61 -8.37 -8.33 -3.98
C TRP A 61 -8.51 -9.67 -4.71
N THR A 62 -9.74 -10.08 -5.02
CA THR A 62 -10.03 -11.31 -5.77
C THR A 62 -9.36 -11.32 -7.14
N ASP A 63 -9.34 -10.18 -7.82
CA ASP A 63 -8.71 -10.05 -9.13
C ASP A 63 -7.18 -10.04 -9.02
N VAL A 64 -6.63 -9.46 -7.95
CA VAL A 64 -5.19 -9.56 -7.63
C VAL A 64 -4.78 -11.02 -7.44
N MET A 65 -5.60 -11.80 -6.71
CA MET A 65 -5.33 -13.22 -6.50
C MET A 65 -5.39 -14.02 -7.80
N THR A 66 -6.36 -13.72 -8.67
CA THR A 66 -6.49 -14.35 -10.00
C THR A 66 -5.26 -14.03 -10.86
N LEU A 67 -4.84 -12.77 -10.93
CA LEU A 67 -3.62 -12.37 -11.63
C LEU A 67 -2.39 -13.11 -11.12
N GLY A 68 -2.28 -13.27 -9.80
CA GLY A 68 -1.16 -14.01 -9.18
C GLY A 68 -1.16 -15.50 -9.52
N MET A 69 -2.34 -16.13 -9.62
CA MET A 69 -2.47 -17.53 -10.00
C MET A 69 -2.16 -17.77 -11.49
N GLU A 70 -2.48 -16.79 -12.35
CA GLU A 70 -2.21 -16.84 -13.78
C GLU A 70 -0.73 -16.52 -14.11
N PHE A 71 -0.01 -15.90 -13.18
CA PHE A 71 1.39 -15.53 -13.37
C PHE A 71 2.31 -16.70 -13.04
N GLU A 72 2.73 -17.43 -14.06
CA GLU A 72 3.53 -18.66 -13.90
C GLU A 72 5.01 -18.40 -13.60
N ASP A 73 5.54 -17.22 -13.94
CA ASP A 73 6.96 -16.89 -13.77
C ASP A 73 7.25 -16.31 -12.37
N ASN A 74 7.82 -17.14 -11.50
CA ASN A 74 8.19 -16.72 -10.15
C ASN A 74 9.62 -16.15 -10.03
N ARG A 75 10.39 -16.09 -11.14
CA ARG A 75 11.78 -15.58 -11.14
C ARG A 75 11.91 -14.16 -10.60
N PRO A 76 11.06 -13.19 -10.96
CA PRO A 76 11.17 -11.84 -10.40
C PRO A 76 11.02 -11.80 -8.88
N MET A 77 10.15 -12.62 -8.31
CA MET A 77 9.95 -12.73 -6.88
C MET A 77 11.19 -13.33 -6.21
N LEU A 78 11.73 -14.41 -6.77
CA LEU A 78 12.92 -15.09 -6.24
C LEU A 78 14.16 -14.19 -6.29
N GLU A 79 14.33 -13.40 -7.36
CA GLU A 79 15.43 -12.44 -7.45
C GLU A 79 15.31 -11.32 -6.41
N ARG A 80 14.11 -10.79 -6.20
CA ARG A 80 13.88 -9.81 -5.13
C ARG A 80 14.22 -10.38 -3.77
N HIS A 81 13.79 -11.62 -3.51
CA HIS A 81 14.08 -12.30 -2.25
C HIS A 81 15.59 -12.47 -2.01
N LYS A 82 16.34 -12.90 -3.03
CA LYS A 82 17.80 -13.02 -2.95
C LYS A 82 18.53 -11.71 -2.68
N ASN A 83 17.98 -10.61 -3.15
CA ASN A 83 18.59 -9.28 -3.03
C ASN A 83 18.23 -8.55 -1.74
N ILE A 84 17.43 -9.14 -0.87
CA ILE A 84 17.11 -8.56 0.44
C ILE A 84 18.35 -8.60 1.32
N ALA A 85 18.79 -7.42 1.77
CA ALA A 85 19.87 -7.27 2.73
C ALA A 85 19.33 -6.98 4.13
N ILE A 86 20.02 -7.50 5.16
CA ILE A 86 19.62 -7.35 6.56
C ILE A 86 19.53 -5.89 7.03
N ASN A 87 20.21 -4.98 6.35
CA ASN A 87 20.19 -3.55 6.65
C ASN A 87 19.17 -2.75 5.84
N GLN A 88 18.39 -3.40 4.97
CA GLN A 88 17.32 -2.75 4.24
C GLN A 88 16.11 -2.49 5.13
N CYS A 89 15.39 -1.41 4.83
CA CYS A 89 14.08 -1.15 5.40
C CYS A 89 13.10 -2.26 4.97
N CYS A 90 12.47 -2.90 5.93
CA CYS A 90 11.43 -3.87 5.67
C CYS A 90 10.03 -3.31 5.93
N SER A 91 9.91 -2.35 6.82
CA SER A 91 8.62 -1.76 7.18
C SER A 91 8.77 -0.32 7.70
N LEU A 92 7.75 0.49 7.44
CA LEU A 92 7.55 1.79 8.06
C LEU A 92 6.31 1.74 8.92
N ILE A 93 6.43 2.13 10.19
CA ILE A 93 5.29 2.24 11.10
C ILE A 93 5.12 3.69 11.47
N TYR A 94 3.95 4.25 11.14
CA TYR A 94 3.61 5.61 11.51
C TYR A 94 2.88 5.64 12.84
N THR A 95 3.38 6.46 13.75
CA THR A 95 2.78 6.68 15.06
C THR A 95 2.31 8.12 15.17
N SER A 96 1.12 8.31 15.77
CA SER A 96 0.65 9.63 16.15
C SER A 96 1.55 10.17 17.27
N GLY A 97 2.36 11.19 16.99
CA GLY A 97 3.03 11.96 18.03
C GLY A 97 2.03 12.81 18.82
N THR A 98 2.43 13.26 20.01
CA THR A 98 1.61 14.18 20.82
C THR A 98 1.46 15.56 20.18
N THR A 99 2.28 15.91 19.19
CA THR A 99 2.27 17.18 18.44
C THR A 99 2.68 16.96 16.99
N GLY A 100 1.87 17.45 16.05
CA GLY A 100 2.19 17.50 14.62
C GLY A 100 1.80 16.25 13.81
N ASN A 101 2.36 16.12 12.62
CA ASN A 101 2.10 15.02 11.73
C ASN A 101 2.67 13.68 12.24
N PRO A 102 2.08 12.54 11.86
CA PRO A 102 2.62 11.23 12.20
C PRO A 102 4.08 11.09 11.77
N LYS A 103 4.88 10.42 12.60
CA LYS A 103 6.29 10.15 12.30
C LYS A 103 6.45 8.68 11.89
N GLY A 104 7.10 8.44 10.75
CA GLY A 104 7.45 7.11 10.29
C GLY A 104 8.64 6.54 11.04
N LYS A 105 8.50 5.34 11.57
CA LYS A 105 9.59 4.58 12.21
C LYS A 105 10.05 3.48 11.27
N ILE A 106 11.34 3.48 10.93
CA ILE A 106 11.94 2.48 10.05
C ILE A 106 12.24 1.21 10.84
N ILE A 107 11.80 0.08 10.32
CA ILE A 107 12.15 -1.25 10.81
C ILE A 107 13.04 -1.92 9.77
N LEU A 108 14.21 -2.41 10.20
CA LEU A 108 15.13 -3.13 9.35
C LEU A 108 14.89 -4.65 9.43
N PHE A 109 15.24 -5.39 8.39
CA PHE A 109 15.12 -6.86 8.40
C PHE A 109 15.85 -7.51 9.58
N ARG A 110 17.02 -7.02 9.95
CA ARG A 110 17.79 -7.53 11.12
C ARG A 110 17.06 -7.39 12.46
N SER A 111 16.04 -6.54 12.54
CA SER A 111 15.25 -6.33 13.77
C SER A 111 14.10 -7.31 13.90
N ILE A 112 13.86 -8.09 12.86
CA ILE A 112 12.82 -9.13 12.83
C ILE A 112 13.54 -10.44 13.10
N ASN A 113 13.53 -10.87 14.37
CA ASN A 113 14.01 -12.22 14.72
C ASN A 113 13.05 -13.23 14.10
N ILE A 114 13.51 -13.89 13.06
CA ILE A 114 12.83 -15.03 12.45
C ILE A 114 13.36 -16.28 13.13
#